data_62954791ef950c3b0ebe08cf082547b3
#
_entry.id   62954791ef950c3b0ebe08cf082547b3
#
_cell.length_a   1.000
_cell.length_b   1.000
_cell.length_c   1.000
_cell.angle_alpha   90.00
_cell.angle_beta   90.00
_cell.angle_gamma   90.00
#
_symmetry.space_group_name_H-M   'P 1'
#
loop_
_entity.id
_entity.type
_entity.pdbx_description
1 polymer ?
#
loop_
_entity_poly.entity_id
_entity_poly.type
_entity_poly.pdbx_seq_one_letter_code
_entity_poly.pdbx_strand_id
1 'polypeptide(L)'
;MTTLRFRLLGEPHIEADQRPLTGFISTKAQALLIYLVMSPGRHSRNRLANLLWSEFTDDQARNNLRTALSNLRGLVGPHLDIERDAVAYKRDMPFWLDVNVVRDTFGSRLDKQVISRIDEATALYQGDLLDGFQVRNAPIYEDWIL
;
A
#
# COMPACT_ATOMS: atom_id res chain seq x y z
N MET A 1 -16.65 -3.76 11.23
CA MET A 1 -15.29 -3.95 10.68
C MET A 1 -14.72 -2.61 10.27
N THR A 2 -13.45 -2.40 10.52
CA THR A 2 -12.76 -1.20 10.09
C THR A 2 -12.58 -1.20 8.58
N THR A 3 -12.91 -0.08 7.92
CA THR A 3 -12.67 0.10 6.49
C THR A 3 -11.43 0.98 6.31
N LEU A 4 -10.46 0.47 5.57
CA LEU A 4 -9.28 1.24 5.20
C LEU A 4 -9.50 1.94 3.86
N ARG A 5 -9.10 3.20 3.78
CA ARG A 5 -9.14 3.97 2.53
C ARG A 5 -7.74 4.43 2.21
N PHE A 6 -7.33 4.15 0.98
CA PHE A 6 -6.00 4.50 0.47
C PHE A 6 -6.15 5.48 -0.67
N ARG A 7 -5.63 6.68 -0.48
CA ARG A 7 -5.48 7.68 -1.55
C ARG A 7 -4.01 7.77 -1.87
N LEU A 8 -3.61 7.16 -2.97
CA LEU A 8 -2.21 7.00 -3.36
C LEU A 8 -1.86 7.78 -4.63
N LEU A 9 -2.85 8.31 -5.33
CA LEU A 9 -2.64 9.19 -6.48
C LEU A 9 -2.41 10.61 -5.99
N GLY A 10 -1.15 11.03 -6.02
CA GLY A 10 -0.65 12.21 -5.35
C GLY A 10 0.04 11.82 -4.05
N GLU A 11 0.14 12.75 -3.11
CA GLU A 11 0.69 12.47 -1.79
C GLU A 11 -0.16 11.42 -1.08
N PRO A 12 0.45 10.37 -0.50
CA PRO A 12 -0.33 9.29 0.09
C PRO A 12 -1.10 9.70 1.35
N HIS A 13 -2.38 9.32 1.39
CA HIS A 13 -3.25 9.50 2.54
C HIS A 13 -3.95 8.18 2.83
N ILE A 14 -3.82 7.69 4.07
CA ILE A 14 -4.43 6.44 4.51
C ILE A 14 -5.37 6.77 5.67
N GLU A 15 -6.60 6.29 5.59
CA GLU A 15 -7.63 6.49 6.60
C GLU A 15 -8.17 5.15 7.09
N ALA A 16 -8.51 5.11 8.37
CA ALA A 16 -9.24 4.00 8.99
C ALA A 16 -10.54 4.55 9.55
N ASP A 17 -11.68 4.08 9.04
CA ASP A 17 -13.01 4.55 9.44
C ASP A 17 -13.13 6.08 9.41
N GLN A 18 -12.66 6.69 8.30
CA GLN A 18 -12.72 8.13 8.02
C GLN A 18 -11.80 8.99 8.90
N ARG A 19 -10.89 8.38 9.65
CA ARG A 19 -9.88 9.09 10.44
C ARG A 19 -8.50 8.80 9.87
N PRO A 20 -7.59 9.79 9.83
CA PRO A 20 -6.23 9.53 9.38
C PRO A 20 -5.60 8.41 10.20
N LEU A 21 -4.99 7.45 9.51
CA LEU A 21 -4.26 6.37 10.16
C LEU A 21 -2.89 6.89 10.58
N THR A 22 -2.62 6.87 11.86
CA THR A 22 -1.37 7.34 12.46
C THR A 22 -0.70 6.21 13.23
N GLY A 23 0.53 6.44 13.66
CA GLY A 23 1.25 5.46 14.47
C GLY A 23 2.22 4.59 13.69
N PHE A 24 2.47 4.89 12.40
CA PHE A 24 3.54 4.21 11.66
C PHE A 24 4.88 4.49 12.32
N ILE A 25 5.59 3.42 12.65
CA ILE A 25 6.90 3.53 13.32
C ILE A 25 7.96 4.16 12.42
N SER A 26 7.78 4.07 11.10
CA SER A 26 8.71 4.61 10.12
C SER A 26 8.02 4.80 8.77
N THR A 27 8.66 5.57 7.89
CA THR A 27 8.22 5.67 6.49
C THR A 27 8.23 4.32 5.80
N LYS A 28 9.20 3.45 6.12
CA LYS A 28 9.27 2.11 5.53
C LYS A 28 8.13 1.21 5.97
N ALA A 29 7.63 1.35 7.21
CA ALA A 29 6.43 0.63 7.64
C ALA A 29 5.20 1.05 6.85
N GLN A 30 5.02 2.36 6.64
CA GLN A 30 3.95 2.88 5.78
C GLN A 30 4.11 2.40 4.34
N ALA A 31 5.33 2.44 3.81
CA ALA A 31 5.64 1.97 2.47
C ALA A 31 5.32 0.49 2.28
N LEU A 32 5.57 -0.32 3.29
CA LEU A 32 5.25 -1.75 3.27
C LEU A 32 3.75 -1.98 3.14
N LEU A 33 2.93 -1.27 3.91
CA LEU A 33 1.48 -1.39 3.82
C LEU A 33 0.97 -0.98 2.43
N ILE A 34 1.49 0.11 1.89
CA ILE A 34 1.14 0.58 0.54
C ILE A 34 1.48 -0.49 -0.50
N TYR A 35 2.67 -1.07 -0.42
CA TYR A 35 3.07 -2.13 -1.35
C TYR A 35 2.14 -3.33 -1.28
N LEU A 36 1.76 -3.75 -0.08
CA LEU A 36 0.90 -4.91 0.11
C LEU A 36 -0.51 -4.69 -0.46
N VAL A 37 -1.09 -3.51 -0.26
CA VAL A 37 -2.41 -3.21 -0.80
C VAL A 37 -2.39 -3.07 -2.32
N MET A 38 -1.30 -2.57 -2.88
CA MET A 38 -1.15 -2.38 -4.33
C MET A 38 -0.77 -3.66 -5.08
N SER A 39 -0.21 -4.65 -4.38
CA SER A 39 0.36 -5.85 -4.99
C SER A 39 -0.36 -7.08 -4.45
N PRO A 40 -1.43 -7.55 -5.11
CA PRO A 40 -2.18 -8.72 -4.67
C PRO A 40 -1.33 -9.98 -4.56
N GLY A 41 -1.72 -10.89 -3.66
CA GLY A 41 -1.08 -12.16 -3.48
C GLY A 41 -0.17 -12.20 -2.26
N ARG A 42 0.48 -13.33 -2.08
CA ARG A 42 1.37 -13.57 -0.96
C ARG A 42 2.79 -13.21 -1.35
N HIS A 43 3.46 -12.48 -0.47
CA HIS A 43 4.84 -12.03 -0.68
C HIS A 43 5.74 -12.69 0.34
N SER A 44 6.85 -13.29 -0.10
CA SER A 44 7.81 -13.86 0.83
C SER A 44 8.44 -12.77 1.69
N ARG A 45 8.73 -13.10 2.94
CA ARG A 45 9.41 -12.15 3.83
C ARG A 45 10.78 -11.74 3.28
N ASN A 46 11.50 -12.65 2.65
CA ASN A 46 12.79 -12.33 2.05
C ASN A 46 12.66 -11.28 0.94
N ARG A 47 11.63 -11.38 0.11
CA ARG A 47 11.39 -10.38 -0.95
C ARG A 47 11.03 -9.03 -0.35
N LEU A 48 10.19 -9.00 0.68
CA LEU A 48 9.80 -7.75 1.33
C LEU A 48 11.00 -7.11 2.04
N ALA A 49 11.82 -7.90 2.70
CA ALA A 49 13.05 -7.41 3.32
C ALA A 49 13.99 -6.80 2.29
N ASN A 50 14.17 -7.47 1.15
CA ASN A 50 15.01 -6.96 0.07
C ASN A 50 14.42 -5.70 -0.57
N LEU A 51 13.11 -5.63 -0.69
CA LEU A 51 12.40 -4.47 -1.26
C LEU A 51 12.72 -3.17 -0.50
N LEU A 52 12.75 -3.23 0.83
CA LEU A 52 12.84 -2.03 1.68
C LEU A 52 14.18 -1.88 2.39
N TRP A 53 14.92 -2.97 2.59
CA TRP A 53 16.15 -2.96 3.38
C TRP A 53 17.31 -3.65 2.67
N SER A 54 17.40 -3.51 1.34
CA SER A 54 18.45 -4.17 0.54
C SER A 54 19.85 -3.67 0.87
N GLU A 55 20.00 -2.49 1.46
CA GLU A 55 21.29 -1.93 1.84
C GLU A 55 21.77 -2.37 3.23
N PHE A 56 20.98 -3.19 3.91
CA PHE A 56 21.32 -3.77 5.21
C PHE A 56 21.78 -5.20 5.05
N THR A 57 22.43 -5.76 6.09
CA THR A 57 22.69 -7.20 6.13
C THR A 57 21.37 -7.97 6.15
N ASP A 58 21.42 -9.24 5.74
CA ASP A 58 20.22 -10.09 5.71
C ASP A 58 19.56 -10.18 7.09
N ASP A 59 20.36 -10.32 8.15
CA ASP A 59 19.82 -10.39 9.51
C ASP A 59 19.18 -9.07 9.95
N GLN A 60 19.81 -7.95 9.64
CA GLN A 60 19.24 -6.62 9.94
C GLN A 60 17.96 -6.39 9.16
N ALA A 61 17.95 -6.74 7.87
CA ALA A 61 16.76 -6.59 7.02
C ALA A 61 15.58 -7.41 7.56
N ARG A 62 15.82 -8.65 7.96
CA ARG A 62 14.78 -9.49 8.55
C ARG A 62 14.25 -8.94 9.87
N ASN A 63 15.14 -8.43 10.73
CA ASN A 63 14.74 -7.81 11.99
C ASN A 63 13.93 -6.53 11.75
N ASN A 64 14.35 -5.71 10.81
CA ASN A 64 13.63 -4.48 10.45
C ASN A 64 12.24 -4.80 9.88
N LEU A 65 12.13 -5.82 9.05
CA LEU A 65 10.83 -6.29 8.54
C LEU A 65 9.93 -6.76 9.69
N ARG A 66 10.47 -7.54 10.61
CA ARG A 66 9.72 -8.03 11.77
C ARG A 66 9.18 -6.88 12.60
N THR A 67 9.99 -5.85 12.84
CA THR A 67 9.58 -4.66 13.58
C THR A 67 8.47 -3.90 12.86
N ALA A 68 8.61 -3.72 11.54
CA ALA A 68 7.58 -3.07 10.73
C ALA A 68 6.28 -3.86 10.73
N LEU A 69 6.34 -5.19 10.58
CA LEU A 69 5.15 -6.04 10.62
C LEU A 69 4.46 -6.02 11.98
N SER A 70 5.22 -6.00 13.06
CA SER A 70 4.66 -5.86 14.41
C SER A 70 3.91 -4.54 14.57
N ASN A 71 4.47 -3.46 14.06
CA ASN A 71 3.82 -2.15 14.04
C ASN A 71 2.52 -2.18 13.23
N LEU A 72 2.56 -2.71 12.01
CA LEU A 72 1.37 -2.81 11.16
C LEU A 72 0.31 -3.73 11.76
N ARG A 73 0.71 -4.80 12.43
CA ARG A 73 -0.25 -5.68 13.12
C ARG A 73 -1.02 -4.92 14.21
N GLY A 74 -0.36 -4.03 14.92
CA GLY A 74 -1.02 -3.18 15.91
C GLY A 74 -1.97 -2.16 15.29
N LEU A 75 -1.66 -1.67 14.08
CA LEU A 75 -2.47 -0.64 13.42
C LEU A 75 -3.62 -1.24 12.61
N VAL A 76 -3.35 -2.28 11.83
CA VAL A 76 -4.28 -2.82 10.83
C VAL A 76 -4.27 -4.35 10.81
N GLY A 77 -4.00 -5.00 11.93
CA GLY A 77 -3.85 -6.46 12.02
C GLY A 77 -4.93 -7.27 11.32
N PRO A 78 -6.23 -6.95 11.50
CA PRO A 78 -7.30 -7.71 10.83
C PRO A 78 -7.24 -7.67 9.30
N HIS A 79 -6.53 -6.69 8.72
CA HIS A 79 -6.40 -6.52 7.27
C HIS A 79 -5.20 -7.26 6.69
N LEU A 80 -4.34 -7.84 7.52
CA LEU A 80 -3.12 -8.51 7.09
C LEU A 80 -3.13 -9.98 7.45
N ASP A 81 -2.66 -10.80 6.53
CA ASP A 81 -2.35 -12.20 6.76
C ASP A 81 -0.84 -12.31 6.91
N ILE A 82 -0.37 -12.36 8.16
CA ILE A 82 1.06 -12.42 8.48
C ILE A 82 1.40 -13.84 8.89
N GLU A 83 2.10 -14.53 8.00
CA GLU A 83 2.57 -15.88 8.26
C GLU A 83 4.07 -15.91 8.50
N ARG A 84 4.58 -17.07 8.89
CA ARG A 84 5.99 -17.25 9.24
C ARG A 84 6.94 -16.89 8.08
N ASP A 85 6.53 -17.20 6.84
CA ASP A 85 7.38 -17.04 5.65
C ASP A 85 6.79 -16.10 4.60
N ALA A 86 5.56 -15.64 4.80
CA ALA A 86 4.88 -14.82 3.80
C ALA A 86 3.91 -13.83 4.44
N VAL A 87 3.60 -12.78 3.71
CA VAL A 87 2.64 -11.75 4.12
C VAL A 87 1.74 -11.39 2.95
N ALA A 88 0.45 -11.20 3.21
CA ALA A 88 -0.51 -10.76 2.21
C ALA A 88 -1.47 -9.74 2.81
N TYR A 89 -2.00 -8.87 1.96
CA TYR A 89 -3.14 -8.02 2.32
C TYR A 89 -4.43 -8.81 2.13
N LYS A 90 -5.31 -8.79 3.13
CA LYS A 90 -6.59 -9.52 3.05
C LYS A 90 -7.58 -8.75 2.19
N ARG A 91 -7.81 -9.23 0.97
CA ARG A 91 -8.71 -8.60 -0.01
C ARG A 91 -10.19 -8.73 0.37
N ASP A 92 -10.54 -9.67 1.24
CA ASP A 92 -11.89 -9.89 1.71
C ASP A 92 -12.31 -8.93 2.83
N MET A 93 -11.35 -8.20 3.41
CA MET A 93 -11.67 -7.16 4.39
C MET A 93 -12.05 -5.85 3.68
N PRO A 94 -12.95 -5.05 4.27
CA PRO A 94 -13.37 -3.80 3.62
C PRO A 94 -12.20 -2.84 3.40
N PHE A 95 -11.99 -2.44 2.14
CA PHE A 95 -11.01 -1.41 1.80
C PHE A 95 -11.41 -0.68 0.52
N TRP A 96 -10.90 0.53 0.37
CA TRP A 96 -11.08 1.34 -0.82
C TRP A 96 -9.71 1.89 -1.27
N LEU A 97 -9.45 1.83 -2.57
CA LEU A 97 -8.18 2.24 -3.16
C LEU A 97 -8.47 3.07 -4.41
N ASP A 98 -8.04 4.32 -4.41
CA ASP A 98 -8.29 5.25 -5.53
C ASP A 98 -7.71 4.75 -6.85
N VAL A 99 -6.55 4.12 -6.82
CA VAL A 99 -5.92 3.52 -8.00
C VAL A 99 -6.86 2.50 -8.66
N ASN A 100 -7.57 1.69 -7.86
CA ASN A 100 -8.53 0.72 -8.38
C ASN A 100 -9.69 1.41 -9.10
N VAL A 101 -10.23 2.49 -8.52
CA VAL A 101 -11.33 3.24 -9.14
C VAL A 101 -10.90 3.80 -10.50
N VAL A 102 -9.73 4.42 -10.56
CA VAL A 102 -9.21 4.98 -11.81
C VAL A 102 -8.91 3.88 -12.83
N ARG A 103 -8.27 2.80 -12.39
CA ARG A 103 -7.94 1.68 -13.26
C ARG A 103 -9.19 1.03 -13.84
N ASP A 104 -10.19 0.77 -13.00
CA ASP A 104 -11.43 0.13 -13.42
C ASP A 104 -12.22 1.04 -14.36
N THR A 105 -12.21 2.34 -14.12
CA THR A 105 -12.92 3.31 -14.96
C THR A 105 -12.28 3.43 -16.34
N PHE A 106 -10.96 3.61 -16.41
CA PHE A 106 -10.26 3.84 -17.69
C PHE A 106 -9.84 2.54 -18.38
N GLY A 107 -9.84 1.41 -17.68
CA GLY A 107 -9.56 0.10 -18.25
C GLY A 107 -10.79 -0.60 -18.83
N SER A 108 -11.98 -0.07 -18.63
CA SER A 108 -13.24 -0.64 -19.08
C SER A 108 -13.63 -0.14 -20.48
N ARG A 109 -14.56 -0.86 -21.14
CA ARG A 109 -15.16 -0.36 -22.37
C ARG A 109 -15.95 0.90 -22.06
N LEU A 110 -15.91 1.87 -23.00
CA LEU A 110 -16.72 3.07 -22.88
C LEU A 110 -18.20 2.71 -23.04
N ASP A 111 -18.93 2.80 -21.95
CA ASP A 111 -20.39 2.72 -21.92
C ASP A 111 -20.95 3.90 -21.12
N LYS A 112 -22.26 3.98 -20.99
CA LYS A 112 -22.91 5.10 -20.29
C LYS A 112 -22.49 5.18 -18.80
N GLN A 113 -22.27 4.04 -18.17
CA GLN A 113 -21.83 3.99 -16.78
C GLN A 113 -20.40 4.45 -16.62
N VAL A 114 -19.52 4.07 -17.55
CA VAL A 114 -18.13 4.49 -17.57
C VAL A 114 -18.05 6.00 -17.74
N ILE A 115 -18.83 6.57 -18.68
CA ILE A 115 -18.85 8.02 -18.94
C ILE A 115 -19.25 8.77 -17.67
N SER A 116 -20.27 8.30 -16.96
CA SER A 116 -20.71 8.96 -15.72
C SER A 116 -19.68 8.89 -14.60
N ARG A 117 -18.76 7.90 -14.62
CA ARG A 117 -17.71 7.73 -13.61
C ARG A 117 -16.39 8.39 -13.97
N ILE A 118 -16.21 8.87 -15.20
CA ILE A 118 -14.97 9.52 -15.62
C ILE A 118 -14.70 10.77 -14.80
N ASP A 119 -15.71 11.58 -14.54
CA ASP A 119 -15.54 12.80 -13.74
C ASP A 119 -15.10 12.46 -12.30
N GLU A 120 -15.69 11.43 -11.70
CA GLU A 120 -15.30 10.97 -10.36
C GLU A 120 -13.86 10.46 -10.37
N ALA A 121 -13.50 9.61 -11.33
CA ALA A 121 -12.14 9.08 -11.44
C ALA A 121 -11.12 10.18 -11.71
N THR A 122 -11.46 11.16 -12.54
CA THR A 122 -10.60 12.30 -12.82
C THR A 122 -10.39 13.16 -11.58
N ALA A 123 -11.43 13.34 -10.76
CA ALA A 123 -11.32 14.09 -9.50
C ALA A 123 -10.42 13.38 -8.49
N LEU A 124 -10.30 12.06 -8.54
CA LEU A 124 -9.42 11.29 -7.67
C LEU A 124 -7.96 11.36 -8.10
N TYR A 125 -7.69 11.63 -9.39
CA TYR A 125 -6.33 11.73 -9.89
C TYR A 125 -5.75 13.09 -9.54
N GLN A 126 -5.06 13.16 -8.40
CA GLN A 126 -4.50 14.40 -7.87
C GLN A 126 -3.00 14.53 -8.13
N GLY A 127 -2.41 13.56 -8.78
CA GLY A 127 -0.99 13.53 -9.09
C GLY A 127 -0.54 12.13 -9.45
N ASP A 128 0.73 11.97 -9.73
CA ASP A 128 1.31 10.66 -9.99
C ASP A 128 1.23 9.78 -8.75
N LEU A 129 1.29 8.47 -8.96
CA LEU A 129 1.30 7.50 -7.86
C LEU A 129 2.37 7.88 -6.83
N LEU A 130 1.95 8.06 -5.58
CA LEU A 130 2.81 8.37 -4.45
C LEU A 130 3.68 9.63 -4.68
N ASP A 131 3.14 10.62 -5.39
CA ASP A 131 3.86 11.87 -5.67
C ASP A 131 4.35 12.52 -4.37
N GLY A 132 5.64 12.86 -4.33
CA GLY A 132 6.26 13.43 -3.14
C GLY A 132 6.60 12.44 -2.03
N PHE A 133 6.20 11.17 -2.18
CA PHE A 133 6.52 10.13 -1.19
C PHE A 133 7.90 9.54 -1.49
N GLN A 134 8.84 9.71 -0.57
CA GLN A 134 10.20 9.21 -0.72
C GLN A 134 10.52 8.21 0.38
N VAL A 135 11.10 7.07 -0.01
CA VAL A 135 11.58 6.05 0.93
C VAL A 135 13.10 5.97 0.83
N ARG A 136 13.78 6.56 1.80
CA ARG A 136 15.24 6.62 1.81
C ARG A 136 15.85 5.24 1.96
N ASN A 137 16.95 5.00 1.28
CA ASN A 137 17.72 3.75 1.34
C ASN A 137 16.91 2.52 0.96
N ALA A 138 15.98 2.68 0.01
CA ALA A 138 15.17 1.59 -0.51
C ALA A 138 15.06 1.70 -2.04
N PRO A 139 16.18 1.51 -2.78
CA PRO A 139 16.20 1.73 -4.23
C PRO A 139 15.23 0.82 -4.99
N ILE A 140 15.03 -0.41 -4.56
CA ILE A 140 14.11 -1.33 -5.21
C ILE A 140 12.66 -0.84 -5.07
N TYR A 141 12.29 -0.32 -3.91
CA TYR A 141 10.97 0.27 -3.70
C TYR A 141 10.77 1.53 -4.54
N GLU A 142 11.77 2.39 -4.62
CA GLU A 142 11.71 3.60 -5.43
C GLU A 142 11.56 3.26 -6.91
N ASP A 143 12.24 2.23 -7.40
CA ASP A 143 12.06 1.74 -8.77
C ASP A 143 10.65 1.21 -9.00
N TRP A 144 10.04 0.55 -8.02
CA TRP A 144 8.69 0.04 -8.11
C TRP A 144 7.65 1.15 -8.27
N ILE A 145 7.85 2.31 -7.62
CA ILE A 145 6.94 3.46 -7.73
C ILE A 145 6.92 3.99 -9.18
N LEU A 146 8.05 3.97 -9.86
CA LEU A 146 8.14 4.43 -11.23
C LEU A 146 7.43 3.46 -12.17
#